data_09281a8df151bd70ae04b4833204eae4
#
_entry.id   09281a8df151bd70ae04b4833204eae4
#
_cell.length_a   1.000
_cell.length_b   1.000
_cell.length_c   1.000
_cell.angle_alpha   90.00
_cell.angle_beta   90.00
_cell.angle_gamma   90.00
#
_symmetry.space_group_name_H-M   'P 1'
#
loop_
_entity.id
_entity.type
_entity.pdbx_description
1 polymer ?
#
loop_
_entity_poly.entity_id
_entity_poly.type
_entity_poly.pdbx_seq_one_letter_code
_entity_poly.pdbx_strand_id
1 'polypeptide(L)'
;VVLNGTAGATTVVVTGSGTTYNVAVSGMTLSGTVIATIPAGGVQDPAGNSNTASTSVDNTVTYDITLPTVTVNQAVGQADPTNGSPINFTVVFSEPMTGFTNTDVLLTGTAVPTTAVVTGGGTTYNVAVSGMSGSGTVIVSVPAGGATDVSGNLNAASTSTDDTVTFDV
;
A
#
# COMPACT_ATOMS: atom_id res chain seq x y z
N VAL A 1 23.33 -17.74 13.30
CA VAL A 1 22.03 -17.51 12.65
C VAL A 1 22.17 -17.76 11.18
N VAL A 2 21.23 -18.45 10.57
CA VAL A 2 21.11 -18.66 9.13
C VAL A 2 19.89 -17.90 8.63
N LEU A 3 20.08 -17.10 7.58
CA LEU A 3 19.02 -16.35 6.91
C LEU A 3 18.55 -17.11 5.67
N ASN A 4 17.24 -17.19 5.48
CA ASN A 4 16.55 -17.73 4.32
C ASN A 4 15.38 -16.80 3.95
N GLY A 5 14.66 -17.15 2.90
CA GLY A 5 13.52 -16.40 2.40
C GLY A 5 13.83 -15.73 1.06
N THR A 6 12.85 -15.01 0.53
CA THR A 6 12.87 -14.44 -0.84
C THR A 6 13.19 -12.93 -0.87
N ALA A 7 13.24 -12.25 0.29
CA ALA A 7 13.50 -10.82 0.36
C ALA A 7 14.98 -10.44 0.11
N GLY A 8 15.89 -11.43 0.00
CA GLY A 8 17.31 -11.18 -0.27
C GLY A 8 18.08 -10.61 0.92
N ALA A 9 17.67 -10.89 2.16
CA ALA A 9 18.35 -10.43 3.36
C ALA A 9 19.80 -10.90 3.40
N THR A 10 20.75 -9.99 3.69
CA THR A 10 22.20 -10.27 3.63
C THR A 10 22.91 -10.06 4.95
N THR A 11 22.35 -9.32 5.87
CA THR A 11 23.04 -8.90 7.10
C THR A 11 22.25 -9.33 8.33
N VAL A 12 22.96 -9.93 9.31
CA VAL A 12 22.40 -10.26 10.60
C VAL A 12 23.29 -9.68 11.71
N VAL A 13 22.67 -9.03 12.68
CA VAL A 13 23.31 -8.55 13.89
C VAL A 13 22.63 -9.18 15.10
N VAL A 14 23.43 -9.90 15.92
CA VAL A 14 22.93 -10.54 17.13
C VAL A 14 23.41 -9.75 18.34
N THR A 15 22.50 -9.35 19.22
CA THR A 15 22.79 -8.66 20.49
C THR A 15 22.07 -9.34 21.64
N GLY A 16 22.54 -9.14 22.84
CA GLY A 16 21.98 -9.78 24.04
C GLY A 16 22.98 -10.69 24.73
N SER A 17 22.55 -11.34 25.81
CA SER A 17 23.37 -12.27 26.60
C SER A 17 22.50 -13.23 27.43
N GLY A 18 23.12 -14.26 27.99
CA GLY A 18 22.45 -15.26 28.81
C GLY A 18 21.47 -16.11 27.99
N THR A 19 20.18 -16.01 28.30
CA THR A 19 19.13 -16.83 27.65
C THR A 19 18.34 -16.09 26.58
N THR A 20 18.57 -14.77 26.42
CA THR A 20 17.75 -13.95 25.50
C THR A 20 18.65 -13.13 24.59
N TYR A 21 18.41 -13.27 23.30
CA TYR A 21 19.11 -12.54 22.25
C TYR A 21 18.11 -11.88 21.30
N ASN A 22 18.47 -10.73 20.78
CA ASN A 22 17.80 -10.09 19.65
C ASN A 22 18.57 -10.36 18.36
N VAL A 23 17.84 -10.68 17.30
CA VAL A 23 18.40 -10.89 15.95
C VAL A 23 17.84 -9.83 15.02
N ALA A 24 18.65 -8.83 14.69
CA ALA A 24 18.30 -7.81 13.71
C ALA A 24 18.77 -8.24 12.33
N VAL A 25 17.84 -8.22 11.37
CA VAL A 25 18.11 -8.61 9.97
C VAL A 25 17.95 -7.39 9.07
N SER A 26 18.87 -7.22 8.12
CA SER A 26 18.84 -6.11 7.16
C SER A 26 19.41 -6.53 5.80
N GLY A 27 19.46 -5.54 4.85
CA GLY A 27 19.97 -5.77 3.50
C GLY A 27 18.96 -6.45 2.56
N MET A 28 17.65 -6.41 2.89
CA MET A 28 16.59 -6.84 1.98
C MET A 28 16.53 -5.91 0.77
N THR A 29 16.36 -6.46 -0.41
CA THR A 29 16.31 -5.72 -1.68
C THR A 29 15.05 -5.97 -2.50
N LEU A 30 14.24 -6.95 -2.10
CA LEU A 30 13.01 -7.35 -2.78
C LEU A 30 11.89 -7.55 -1.75
N SER A 31 10.64 -7.33 -2.16
CA SER A 31 9.49 -7.81 -1.39
C SER A 31 9.52 -9.33 -1.32
N GLY A 32 9.23 -9.89 -0.13
CA GLY A 32 9.30 -11.32 0.08
C GLY A 32 9.41 -11.71 1.55
N THR A 33 9.81 -12.94 1.81
CA THR A 33 9.96 -13.48 3.17
C THR A 33 11.39 -13.30 3.68
N VAL A 34 11.51 -13.06 4.98
CA VAL A 34 12.75 -13.12 5.76
C VAL A 34 12.56 -14.21 6.81
N ILE A 35 13.43 -15.21 6.83
CA ILE A 35 13.37 -16.35 7.74
C ILE A 35 14.71 -16.45 8.47
N ALA A 36 14.67 -16.45 9.82
CA ALA A 36 15.85 -16.62 10.65
C ALA A 36 15.80 -17.97 11.40
N THR A 37 16.89 -18.71 11.34
CA THR A 37 17.04 -19.99 12.04
C THR A 37 18.37 -20.08 12.77
N ILE A 38 18.42 -20.85 13.86
CA ILE A 38 19.63 -21.15 14.61
C ILE A 38 19.98 -22.64 14.37
N PRO A 39 21.08 -22.94 13.67
CA PRO A 39 21.49 -24.34 13.47
C PRO A 39 21.97 -24.97 14.79
N ALA A 40 22.01 -26.29 14.83
CA ALA A 40 22.64 -27.03 15.90
C ALA A 40 24.13 -26.70 15.99
N GLY A 41 24.69 -26.68 17.19
CA GLY A 41 26.13 -26.46 17.40
C GLY A 41 26.57 -25.00 17.29
N GLY A 42 25.64 -24.03 17.17
CA GLY A 42 25.95 -22.61 17.00
C GLY A 42 26.35 -21.89 18.30
N VAL A 43 25.95 -22.43 19.46
CA VAL A 43 26.28 -21.89 20.80
C VAL A 43 26.44 -23.04 21.78
N GLN A 44 27.12 -22.78 22.91
CA GLN A 44 27.34 -23.74 23.99
C GLN A 44 26.89 -23.17 25.32
N ASP A 45 26.45 -24.03 26.23
CA ASP A 45 26.23 -23.70 27.61
C ASP A 45 27.56 -23.64 28.41
N PRO A 46 27.54 -23.21 29.68
CA PRO A 46 28.77 -23.19 30.51
C PRO A 46 29.41 -24.56 30.74
N ALA A 47 28.67 -25.64 30.53
CA ALA A 47 29.19 -27.01 30.66
C ALA A 47 29.79 -27.55 29.33
N GLY A 48 29.72 -26.76 28.25
CA GLY A 48 30.24 -27.12 26.93
C GLY A 48 29.27 -27.91 26.04
N ASN A 49 27.99 -28.01 26.42
CA ASN A 49 27.01 -28.71 25.58
C ASN A 49 26.50 -27.76 24.46
N SER A 50 26.47 -28.27 23.23
CA SER A 50 25.97 -27.51 22.08
C SER A 50 24.46 -27.48 22.03
N ASN A 51 23.91 -26.38 21.51
CA ASN A 51 22.47 -26.26 21.25
C ASN A 51 21.98 -27.25 20.18
N THR A 52 20.72 -27.65 20.26
CA THR A 52 19.97 -28.25 19.14
C THR A 52 19.50 -27.15 18.16
N ALA A 53 19.11 -27.52 16.95
CA ALA A 53 18.55 -26.56 15.99
C ALA A 53 17.25 -25.95 16.53
N SER A 54 16.98 -24.68 16.14
CA SER A 54 15.74 -23.99 16.50
C SER A 54 14.52 -24.69 15.90
N THR A 55 13.43 -24.77 16.67
CA THR A 55 12.16 -25.40 16.29
C THR A 55 11.02 -24.39 16.19
N SER A 56 11.33 -23.09 16.04
CA SER A 56 10.34 -22.03 15.97
C SER A 56 9.46 -22.15 14.72
N VAL A 57 8.18 -21.90 14.88
CA VAL A 57 7.18 -21.85 13.80
C VAL A 57 6.82 -20.41 13.42
N ASP A 58 7.17 -19.43 14.27
CA ASP A 58 7.00 -17.98 14.06
C ASP A 58 8.37 -17.30 13.89
N ASN A 59 9.08 -17.68 12.84
CA ASN A 59 10.41 -17.18 12.51
C ASN A 59 10.46 -16.53 11.12
N THR A 60 9.28 -16.22 10.56
CA THR A 60 9.12 -15.66 9.22
C THR A 60 8.46 -14.29 9.30
N VAL A 61 9.06 -13.30 8.65
CA VAL A 61 8.51 -11.95 8.49
C VAL A 61 8.36 -11.67 7.00
N THR A 62 7.23 -11.09 6.60
CA THR A 62 7.07 -10.55 5.25
C THR A 62 7.65 -9.14 5.21
N TYR A 63 8.56 -8.92 4.28
CA TYR A 63 9.12 -7.63 3.94
C TYR A 63 8.49 -7.16 2.63
N ASP A 64 7.93 -5.96 2.61
CA ASP A 64 7.25 -5.41 1.45
C ASP A 64 7.69 -3.97 1.18
N ILE A 65 8.15 -3.72 -0.05
CA ILE A 65 8.55 -2.42 -0.58
C ILE A 65 7.83 -2.12 -1.91
N THR A 66 6.78 -2.87 -2.22
CA THR A 66 6.01 -2.71 -3.44
C THR A 66 5.08 -1.52 -3.31
N LEU A 67 5.18 -0.57 -4.23
CA LEU A 67 4.26 0.58 -4.26
C LEU A 67 2.87 0.13 -4.73
N PRO A 68 1.81 0.38 -3.97
CA PRO A 68 0.45 0.14 -4.41
C PRO A 68 0.11 0.95 -5.68
N THR A 69 -0.49 0.30 -6.67
CA THR A 69 -1.03 0.97 -7.85
C THR A 69 -2.48 1.37 -7.63
N VAL A 70 -2.95 2.38 -8.38
CA VAL A 70 -4.33 2.87 -8.27
C VAL A 70 -4.89 3.22 -9.65
N THR A 71 -6.17 2.91 -9.86
CA THR A 71 -6.95 3.33 -11.01
C THR A 71 -8.13 4.17 -10.55
N VAL A 72 -8.53 5.16 -11.37
CA VAL A 72 -9.74 5.97 -11.19
C VAL A 72 -10.55 5.83 -12.46
N ASN A 73 -11.79 5.38 -12.35
CA ASN A 73 -12.67 5.27 -13.50
C ASN A 73 -14.04 5.86 -13.16
N GLN A 74 -14.77 6.27 -14.18
CA GLN A 74 -16.18 6.62 -14.05
C GLN A 74 -16.93 5.49 -13.32
N ALA A 75 -17.77 5.83 -12.35
CA ALA A 75 -18.51 4.81 -11.60
C ALA A 75 -19.53 4.10 -12.49
N VAL A 76 -19.73 2.81 -12.23
CA VAL A 76 -20.76 2.03 -12.95
C VAL A 76 -22.12 2.69 -12.80
N GLY A 77 -22.75 2.98 -13.95
CA GLY A 77 -24.06 3.66 -14.00
C GLY A 77 -23.99 5.19 -13.92
N GLN A 78 -22.81 5.78 -13.80
CA GLN A 78 -22.64 7.22 -13.98
C GLN A 78 -22.93 7.57 -15.46
N ALA A 79 -23.86 8.47 -15.72
CA ALA A 79 -24.11 8.95 -17.09
C ALA A 79 -22.95 9.85 -17.54
N ASP A 80 -22.59 9.74 -18.82
CA ASP A 80 -21.66 10.62 -19.52
C ASP A 80 -22.15 10.83 -20.97
N PRO A 81 -22.57 12.06 -21.37
CA PRO A 81 -22.64 13.26 -20.55
C PRO A 81 -23.73 13.24 -19.47
N THR A 82 -23.63 14.12 -18.48
CA THR A 82 -24.60 14.24 -17.39
C THR A 82 -24.84 15.70 -17.00
N ASN A 83 -26.07 16.01 -16.54
CA ASN A 83 -26.39 17.26 -15.81
C ASN A 83 -26.56 17.02 -14.31
N GLY A 84 -26.39 15.78 -13.86
CA GLY A 84 -26.53 15.39 -12.45
C GLY A 84 -25.28 15.75 -11.62
N SER A 85 -25.51 16.04 -10.35
CA SER A 85 -24.46 16.22 -9.34
C SER A 85 -24.90 15.50 -8.06
N PRO A 86 -23.98 14.78 -7.36
CA PRO A 86 -22.56 14.62 -7.67
C PRO A 86 -22.28 13.69 -8.85
N ILE A 87 -21.12 13.85 -9.48
CA ILE A 87 -20.54 12.91 -10.45
C ILE A 87 -19.68 11.93 -9.67
N ASN A 88 -19.86 10.63 -9.92
CA ASN A 88 -19.21 9.58 -9.14
C ASN A 88 -18.12 8.87 -9.93
N PHE A 89 -16.99 8.65 -9.27
CA PHE A 89 -15.85 7.87 -9.76
C PHE A 89 -15.54 6.75 -8.80
N THR A 90 -15.11 5.61 -9.34
CA THR A 90 -14.61 4.48 -8.56
C THR A 90 -13.09 4.49 -8.56
N VAL A 91 -12.49 4.52 -7.37
CA VAL A 91 -11.04 4.40 -7.17
C VAL A 91 -10.75 2.99 -6.67
N VAL A 92 -9.82 2.30 -7.37
CA VAL A 92 -9.41 0.93 -7.01
C VAL A 92 -7.90 0.87 -6.86
N PHE A 93 -7.45 0.47 -5.67
CA PHE A 93 -6.05 0.18 -5.36
C PHE A 93 -5.74 -1.30 -5.55
N SER A 94 -4.49 -1.64 -5.82
CA SER A 94 -4.01 -3.02 -5.95
C SER A 94 -4.10 -3.83 -4.65
N GLU A 95 -4.17 -3.13 -3.51
CA GLU A 95 -4.20 -3.72 -2.17
C GLU A 95 -4.91 -2.79 -1.16
N PRO A 96 -5.24 -3.28 0.06
CA PRO A 96 -5.91 -2.46 1.06
C PRO A 96 -5.07 -1.26 1.50
N MET A 97 -5.67 -0.07 1.45
CA MET A 97 -5.04 1.19 1.79
C MET A 97 -5.61 1.80 3.06
N THR A 98 -4.80 2.64 3.70
CA THR A 98 -5.20 3.51 4.82
C THR A 98 -4.84 4.96 4.50
N GLY A 99 -5.58 5.89 5.09
CA GLY A 99 -5.30 7.33 4.97
C GLY A 99 -5.85 7.98 3.69
N PHE A 100 -6.46 7.25 2.74
CA PHE A 100 -7.03 7.86 1.54
C PHE A 100 -8.25 8.71 1.87
N THR A 101 -8.18 10.00 1.57
CA THR A 101 -9.18 11.02 1.91
C THR A 101 -9.44 11.97 0.73
N ASN A 102 -10.34 12.93 0.89
CA ASN A 102 -10.62 13.94 -0.12
C ASN A 102 -9.43 14.86 -0.45
N THR A 103 -8.45 14.98 0.44
CA THR A 103 -7.23 15.78 0.20
C THR A 103 -6.23 15.09 -0.74
N ASP A 104 -6.41 13.79 -0.99
CA ASP A 104 -5.57 12.96 -1.84
C ASP A 104 -6.12 12.84 -3.26
N VAL A 105 -7.22 13.54 -3.53
CA VAL A 105 -7.88 13.59 -4.84
C VAL A 105 -7.58 14.92 -5.52
N LEU A 106 -7.06 14.86 -6.74
CA LEU A 106 -6.89 16.01 -7.59
C LEU A 106 -8.07 16.14 -8.56
N LEU A 107 -8.80 17.24 -8.46
CA LEU A 107 -9.88 17.62 -9.36
C LEU A 107 -9.37 18.58 -10.42
N THR A 108 -9.66 18.30 -11.69
CA THR A 108 -9.37 19.17 -12.83
C THR A 108 -10.51 19.14 -13.84
N GLY A 109 -10.37 19.87 -14.94
CA GLY A 109 -11.37 19.91 -16.01
C GLY A 109 -12.00 21.28 -16.19
N THR A 110 -12.67 21.45 -17.35
CA THR A 110 -13.22 22.75 -17.78
C THR A 110 -14.53 23.11 -17.08
N ALA A 111 -15.23 22.15 -16.46
CA ALA A 111 -16.39 22.40 -15.61
C ALA A 111 -16.03 23.04 -14.23
N VAL A 112 -14.73 23.12 -13.91
CA VAL A 112 -14.17 23.71 -12.68
C VAL A 112 -14.77 23.05 -11.42
N PRO A 113 -14.66 21.72 -11.23
CA PRO A 113 -15.15 21.06 -10.02
C PRO A 113 -14.35 21.51 -8.80
N THR A 114 -15.02 21.68 -7.64
CA THR A 114 -14.37 22.22 -6.43
C THR A 114 -14.42 21.29 -5.23
N THR A 115 -15.28 20.27 -5.22
CA THR A 115 -15.51 19.45 -4.04
C THR A 115 -15.44 17.98 -4.37
N ALA A 116 -14.60 17.22 -3.64
CA ALA A 116 -14.57 15.77 -3.63
C ALA A 116 -15.02 15.24 -2.27
N VAL A 117 -15.83 14.20 -2.26
CA VAL A 117 -16.17 13.42 -1.06
C VAL A 117 -15.75 11.99 -1.29
N VAL A 118 -14.81 11.48 -0.48
CA VAL A 118 -14.31 10.10 -0.54
C VAL A 118 -15.07 9.25 0.46
N THR A 119 -15.57 8.10 0.00
CA THR A 119 -16.24 7.08 0.84
C THR A 119 -15.76 5.69 0.43
N GLY A 120 -15.87 4.71 1.32
CA GLY A 120 -15.40 3.35 1.07
C GLY A 120 -14.24 2.96 1.97
N GLY A 121 -13.47 1.95 1.58
CA GLY A 121 -12.33 1.44 2.36
C GLY A 121 -11.71 0.17 1.76
N GLY A 122 -10.60 -0.26 2.33
CA GLY A 122 -9.85 -1.39 1.80
C GLY A 122 -9.24 -1.07 0.44
N THR A 123 -9.64 -1.81 -0.59
CA THR A 123 -9.12 -1.59 -1.95
C THR A 123 -10.00 -0.67 -2.80
N THR A 124 -11.26 -0.39 -2.40
CA THR A 124 -12.23 0.26 -3.27
C THR A 124 -12.91 1.43 -2.59
N TYR A 125 -12.87 2.58 -3.24
CA TYR A 125 -13.46 3.83 -2.78
C TYR A 125 -14.34 4.45 -3.87
N ASN A 126 -15.33 5.24 -3.46
CA ASN A 126 -16.09 6.13 -4.32
C ASN A 126 -15.65 7.57 -4.07
N VAL A 127 -15.47 8.33 -5.14
CA VAL A 127 -15.23 9.78 -5.11
C VAL A 127 -16.42 10.47 -5.75
N ALA A 128 -17.21 11.17 -4.93
CA ALA A 128 -18.34 11.96 -5.38
C ALA A 128 -17.88 13.41 -5.59
N VAL A 129 -17.95 13.90 -6.83
CA VAL A 129 -17.46 15.23 -7.24
C VAL A 129 -18.63 16.19 -7.46
N SER A 130 -18.52 17.39 -6.92
CA SER A 130 -19.53 18.44 -7.05
C SER A 130 -18.91 19.84 -7.12
N GLY A 131 -19.76 20.86 -7.20
CA GLY A 131 -19.33 22.27 -7.25
C GLY A 131 -18.81 22.69 -8.64
N MET A 132 -19.32 22.05 -9.71
CA MET A 132 -19.07 22.49 -11.08
C MET A 132 -19.70 23.88 -11.31
N SER A 133 -18.99 24.76 -12.00
CA SER A 133 -19.44 26.14 -12.28
C SER A 133 -20.11 26.33 -13.65
N GLY A 134 -20.04 25.33 -14.53
CA GLY A 134 -20.63 25.36 -15.87
C GLY A 134 -20.36 24.07 -16.63
N SER A 135 -20.91 23.98 -17.85
CA SER A 135 -20.66 22.82 -18.74
C SER A 135 -19.17 22.65 -19.05
N GLY A 136 -18.72 21.40 -19.12
CA GLY A 136 -17.33 21.06 -19.42
C GLY A 136 -16.93 19.70 -18.89
N THR A 137 -15.64 19.41 -18.87
CA THR A 137 -15.10 18.15 -18.34
C THR A 137 -14.88 18.21 -16.83
N VAL A 138 -15.13 17.09 -16.16
CA VAL A 138 -14.73 16.79 -14.78
C VAL A 138 -13.73 15.64 -14.84
N ILE A 139 -12.54 15.84 -14.31
CA ILE A 139 -11.45 14.86 -14.33
C ILE A 139 -10.98 14.62 -12.90
N VAL A 140 -10.84 13.34 -12.54
CA VAL A 140 -10.38 12.90 -11.22
C VAL A 140 -9.08 12.12 -11.35
N SER A 141 -8.09 12.46 -10.56
CA SER A 141 -6.86 11.68 -10.44
C SER A 141 -6.42 11.57 -8.99
N VAL A 142 -5.62 10.53 -8.70
CA VAL A 142 -4.98 10.32 -7.40
C VAL A 142 -3.47 10.49 -7.60
N PRO A 143 -2.87 11.55 -7.07
CA PRO A 143 -1.41 11.73 -7.07
C PRO A 143 -0.69 10.63 -6.29
N ALA A 144 0.60 10.46 -6.53
CA ALA A 144 1.43 9.58 -5.71
C ALA A 144 1.54 10.11 -4.27
N GLY A 145 1.55 9.22 -3.29
CA GLY A 145 1.86 9.53 -1.90
C GLY A 145 0.69 9.98 -1.03
N GLY A 146 -0.57 9.85 -1.48
CA GLY A 146 -1.77 10.24 -0.72
C GLY A 146 -2.23 9.20 0.31
N ALA A 147 -1.91 7.92 0.09
CA ALA A 147 -2.34 6.83 0.95
C ALA A 147 -1.23 5.80 1.15
N THR A 148 -1.34 4.98 2.20
CA THR A 148 -0.36 3.93 2.52
C THR A 148 -1.02 2.56 2.61
N ASP A 149 -0.26 1.51 2.23
CA ASP A 149 -0.60 0.12 2.51
C ASP A 149 -0.34 -0.25 3.97
N VAL A 150 -0.53 -1.52 4.32
CA VAL A 150 -0.27 -2.06 5.66
C VAL A 150 1.23 -2.08 6.00
N SER A 151 2.10 -2.10 5.01
CA SER A 151 3.57 -2.11 5.15
C SER A 151 4.16 -0.70 5.25
N GLY A 152 3.35 0.35 4.99
CA GLY A 152 3.77 1.75 5.01
C GLY A 152 4.24 2.27 3.64
N ASN A 153 4.08 1.52 2.54
CA ASN A 153 4.43 1.99 1.21
C ASN A 153 3.36 2.95 0.69
N LEU A 154 3.81 4.05 0.11
CA LEU A 154 2.94 5.06 -0.49
C LEU A 154 2.44 4.63 -1.87
N ASN A 155 1.22 5.01 -2.25
CA ASN A 155 0.69 4.70 -3.57
C ASN A 155 1.46 5.39 -4.71
N ALA A 156 1.54 4.73 -5.86
CA ALA A 156 1.89 5.36 -7.13
C ALA A 156 0.75 6.29 -7.62
N ALA A 157 1.04 7.19 -8.55
CA ALA A 157 -0.02 8.00 -9.18
C ALA A 157 -1.01 7.12 -9.97
N SER A 158 -2.26 7.57 -10.06
CA SER A 158 -3.30 6.83 -10.81
C SER A 158 -2.98 6.73 -12.30
N THR A 159 -3.32 5.58 -12.89
CA THR A 159 -3.17 5.29 -14.32
C THR A 159 -4.54 4.94 -14.90
N SER A 160 -5.34 5.95 -15.21
CA SER A 160 -6.74 5.76 -15.64
C SER A 160 -6.91 6.03 -17.12
N THR A 161 -7.89 5.40 -17.72
CA THR A 161 -8.31 5.62 -19.11
C THR A 161 -9.76 6.13 -19.22
N ASP A 162 -10.48 6.16 -18.09
CA ASP A 162 -11.90 6.55 -17.99
C ASP A 162 -12.13 7.42 -16.74
N ASP A 163 -11.26 8.41 -16.55
CA ASP A 163 -11.25 9.33 -15.41
C ASP A 163 -11.96 10.66 -15.68
N THR A 164 -12.66 10.76 -16.80
CA THR A 164 -13.26 12.00 -17.31
C THR A 164 -14.74 11.82 -17.57
N VAL A 165 -15.56 12.74 -17.07
CA VAL A 165 -17.00 12.83 -17.34
C VAL A 165 -17.34 14.22 -17.88
N THR A 166 -18.20 14.28 -18.89
CA THR A 166 -18.74 15.54 -19.43
C THR A 166 -19.95 15.98 -18.60
N PHE A 167 -19.83 17.15 -17.98
CA PHE A 167 -20.93 17.83 -17.31
C PHE A 167 -21.58 18.83 -18.26
N ASP A 168 -22.92 18.78 -18.45
CA ASP A 168 -23.63 19.61 -19.40
C ASP A 168 -24.92 20.19 -18.78
N VAL A 169 -24.99 21.52 -18.62
CA VAL A 169 -26.08 22.28 -18.00
C VAL A 169 -26.45 23.50 -18.80
#